data_c9163f4feca4f8cb7ac146da9e07b396
#
_entry.id   c9163f4feca4f8cb7ac146da9e07b396
#
_cell.length_a   1.000
_cell.length_b   1.000
_cell.length_c   1.000
_cell.angle_alpha   90.00
_cell.angle_beta   90.00
_cell.angle_gamma   90.00
#
_symmetry.space_group_name_H-M   'P 1'
#
loop_
_entity.id
_entity.type
_entity.pdbx_description
1 polymer ?
#
loop_
_entity_poly.entity_id
_entity_poly.type
_entity_poly.pdbx_seq_one_letter_code
_entity_poly.pdbx_strand_id
1 'polypeptide(L)'
;MREAGEFRSGPVGVVDNKGNVLHFGTLPQYVPSLMEELIQWTENSPFPLLIKSCVFHYEFEVIHPFADGNGRIGRLWHTLLLSKWNPLFAWLPIESIIHDHQAEYYAEINQSNAQGEGTVFIEFMLGIIKEALTEAINEQPVAQSKEEVRWAKIAAFLRMNHIIQNVDVQNLLDVSPATASRVLNTLTKEGKLVKVRNGRYWAYKLAD
;
A
#
# COMPACT_ATOMS: atom_id res chain seq x y z
N MET A 1 -21.74 -7.99 -19.37
CA MET A 1 -21.54 -9.33 -18.78
C MET A 1 -22.91 -9.99 -18.59
N ARG A 2 -23.10 -11.23 -19.01
CA ARG A 2 -24.39 -11.93 -18.90
C ARG A 2 -24.73 -12.35 -17.47
N GLU A 3 -23.76 -12.43 -16.54
CA GLU A 3 -23.89 -12.95 -15.16
C GLU A 3 -23.39 -11.92 -14.13
N ALA A 4 -23.63 -10.63 -14.38
CA ALA A 4 -23.20 -9.59 -13.46
C ALA A 4 -23.99 -9.65 -12.14
N GLY A 5 -23.28 -9.80 -11.01
CA GLY A 5 -23.88 -9.90 -9.68
C GLY A 5 -24.31 -11.32 -9.28
N GLU A 6 -24.04 -12.32 -10.12
CA GLU A 6 -24.40 -13.72 -9.85
C GLU A 6 -23.14 -14.61 -9.91
N PHE A 7 -23.18 -15.75 -9.26
CA PHE A 7 -22.17 -16.79 -9.43
C PHE A 7 -22.28 -17.37 -10.85
N ARG A 8 -21.16 -17.81 -11.39
CA ARG A 8 -21.12 -18.42 -12.72
C ARG A 8 -21.96 -19.69 -12.82
N SER A 9 -22.56 -19.88 -13.98
CA SER A 9 -23.33 -21.09 -14.32
C SER A 9 -22.52 -22.10 -15.15
N GLY A 10 -21.37 -21.65 -15.74
CA GLY A 10 -20.51 -22.44 -16.59
C GLY A 10 -19.15 -22.79 -15.97
N PRO A 11 -18.40 -23.75 -16.58
CA PRO A 11 -17.02 -24.02 -16.17
C PRO A 11 -16.12 -22.83 -16.51
N VAL A 12 -15.09 -22.61 -15.68
CA VAL A 12 -14.05 -21.60 -15.90
C VAL A 12 -12.68 -22.19 -15.62
N GLY A 13 -11.65 -21.59 -16.24
CA GLY A 13 -10.26 -21.90 -15.95
C GLY A 13 -9.42 -20.65 -16.06
N VAL A 14 -8.38 -20.57 -15.26
CA VAL A 14 -7.32 -19.57 -15.36
C VAL A 14 -6.34 -20.03 -16.41
N VAL A 15 -6.03 -19.18 -17.38
CA VAL A 15 -5.09 -19.48 -18.45
C VAL A 15 -3.93 -18.51 -18.43
N ASP A 16 -2.73 -18.99 -18.76
CA ASP A 16 -1.57 -18.13 -18.96
C ASP A 16 -1.66 -17.34 -20.30
N ASN A 17 -0.70 -16.46 -20.52
CA ASN A 17 -0.61 -15.68 -21.77
C ASN A 17 -0.38 -16.53 -23.03
N LYS A 18 -0.08 -17.83 -22.88
CA LYS A 18 0.12 -18.79 -23.96
C LYS A 18 -1.11 -19.68 -24.20
N GLY A 19 -2.17 -19.50 -23.37
CA GLY A 19 -3.40 -20.28 -23.44
C GLY A 19 -3.35 -21.64 -22.71
N ASN A 20 -2.29 -21.90 -21.92
CA ASN A 20 -2.25 -23.09 -21.07
C ASN A 20 -3.15 -22.89 -19.85
N VAL A 21 -3.93 -23.90 -19.51
CA VAL A 21 -4.76 -23.85 -18.30
C VAL A 21 -3.87 -24.03 -17.08
N LEU A 22 -3.85 -23.01 -16.23
CA LEU A 22 -3.10 -23.00 -14.97
C LEU A 22 -3.93 -23.61 -13.83
N HIS A 23 -5.23 -23.37 -13.82
CA HIS A 23 -6.14 -23.86 -12.79
C HIS A 23 -7.56 -23.97 -13.36
N PHE A 24 -8.31 -25.00 -12.96
CA PHE A 24 -9.74 -25.13 -13.22
C PHE A 24 -10.50 -24.74 -11.93
N GLY A 25 -11.45 -23.82 -12.06
CA GLY A 25 -12.36 -23.52 -10.96
C GLY A 25 -13.26 -24.73 -10.64
N THR A 26 -13.77 -24.75 -9.43
CA THR A 26 -14.71 -25.76 -8.94
C THR A 26 -15.91 -25.91 -9.87
N LEU A 27 -16.55 -27.07 -9.88
CA LEU A 27 -17.77 -27.28 -10.67
C LEU A 27 -18.86 -26.26 -10.27
N PRO A 28 -19.56 -25.63 -11.24
CA PRO A 28 -20.48 -24.52 -10.97
C PRO A 28 -21.56 -24.82 -9.92
N GLN A 29 -22.04 -26.04 -9.89
CA GLN A 29 -23.10 -26.48 -8.98
C GLN A 29 -22.70 -26.42 -7.49
N TYR A 30 -21.42 -26.45 -7.16
CA TYR A 30 -20.91 -26.39 -5.79
C TYR A 30 -20.49 -24.97 -5.39
N VAL A 31 -20.40 -24.04 -6.32
CA VAL A 31 -19.94 -22.67 -6.03
C VAL A 31 -20.77 -21.98 -4.94
N PRO A 32 -22.11 -21.99 -4.97
CA PRO A 32 -22.89 -21.30 -3.92
C PRO A 32 -22.65 -21.86 -2.51
N SER A 33 -22.64 -23.19 -2.35
CA SER A 33 -22.42 -23.81 -1.03
C SER A 33 -21.00 -23.57 -0.51
N LEU A 34 -19.99 -23.70 -1.37
CA LEU A 34 -18.59 -23.48 -0.98
C LEU A 34 -18.31 -22.01 -0.61
N MET A 35 -18.93 -21.07 -1.32
CA MET A 35 -18.81 -19.65 -0.95
C MET A 35 -19.49 -19.35 0.39
N GLU A 36 -20.65 -19.94 0.65
CA GLU A 36 -21.32 -19.81 1.94
C GLU A 36 -20.47 -20.40 3.08
N GLU A 37 -19.94 -21.60 2.89
CA GLU A 37 -19.03 -22.26 3.85
C GLU A 37 -17.78 -21.43 4.11
N LEU A 38 -17.16 -20.87 3.06
CA LEU A 38 -15.97 -20.01 3.16
C LEU A 38 -16.25 -18.75 3.98
N ILE A 39 -17.38 -18.09 3.73
CA ILE A 39 -17.80 -16.90 4.48
C ILE A 39 -18.04 -17.26 5.95
N GLN A 40 -18.82 -18.32 6.22
CA GLN A 40 -19.13 -18.77 7.58
C GLN A 40 -17.85 -19.17 8.33
N TRP A 41 -16.92 -19.87 7.67
CA TRP A 41 -15.62 -20.21 8.25
C TRP A 41 -14.82 -18.94 8.60
N THR A 42 -14.79 -17.97 7.70
CA THR A 42 -14.08 -16.71 7.91
C THR A 42 -14.61 -15.92 9.10
N GLU A 43 -15.93 -15.93 9.30
CA GLU A 43 -16.57 -15.27 10.42
C GLU A 43 -16.30 -15.98 11.75
N ASN A 44 -16.47 -17.30 11.78
CA ASN A 44 -16.55 -18.08 13.01
C ASN A 44 -15.23 -18.73 13.44
N SER A 45 -14.26 -18.87 12.54
CA SER A 45 -12.96 -19.50 12.83
C SER A 45 -12.19 -18.74 13.92
N PRO A 46 -11.50 -19.44 14.84
CA PRO A 46 -10.68 -18.84 15.89
C PRO A 46 -9.32 -18.32 15.40
N PHE A 47 -8.96 -18.58 14.14
CA PHE A 47 -7.67 -18.14 13.59
C PHE A 47 -7.57 -16.60 13.51
N PRO A 48 -6.35 -16.05 13.67
CA PRO A 48 -6.10 -14.62 13.47
C PRO A 48 -6.52 -14.16 12.06
N LEU A 49 -6.99 -12.91 11.93
CA LEU A 49 -7.40 -12.33 10.64
C LEU A 49 -6.28 -12.38 9.57
N LEU A 50 -5.02 -12.31 9.98
CA LEU A 50 -3.87 -12.48 9.11
C LEU A 50 -3.89 -13.84 8.39
N ILE A 51 -4.13 -14.93 9.13
CA ILE A 51 -4.24 -16.28 8.54
C ILE A 51 -5.55 -16.44 7.78
N LYS A 52 -6.66 -15.95 8.35
CA LYS A 52 -7.97 -16.00 7.68
C LYS A 52 -7.96 -15.34 6.32
N SER A 53 -7.24 -14.22 6.16
CA SER A 53 -7.15 -13.51 4.88
C SER A 53 -6.41 -14.34 3.81
N CYS A 54 -5.35 -15.04 4.20
CA CYS A 54 -4.60 -15.91 3.28
C CYS A 54 -5.42 -17.15 2.89
N VAL A 55 -6.08 -17.79 3.85
CA VAL A 55 -6.95 -18.94 3.60
C VAL A 55 -8.13 -18.54 2.73
N PHE A 56 -8.80 -17.43 3.05
CA PHE A 56 -9.91 -16.93 2.24
C PHE A 56 -9.48 -16.67 0.79
N HIS A 57 -8.31 -16.04 0.61
CA HIS A 57 -7.78 -15.77 -0.72
C HIS A 57 -7.54 -17.07 -1.51
N TYR A 58 -6.89 -18.07 -0.89
CA TYR A 58 -6.64 -19.36 -1.51
C TYR A 58 -7.94 -20.05 -1.93
N GLU A 59 -8.86 -20.25 -0.99
CA GLU A 59 -10.13 -20.92 -1.25
C GLU A 59 -10.96 -20.18 -2.29
N PHE A 60 -11.00 -18.85 -2.25
CA PHE A 60 -11.70 -18.04 -3.23
C PHE A 60 -11.15 -18.24 -4.66
N GLU A 61 -9.81 -18.31 -4.81
CA GLU A 61 -9.18 -18.59 -6.11
C GLU A 61 -9.45 -20.04 -6.58
N VAL A 62 -9.48 -21.01 -5.66
CA VAL A 62 -9.83 -22.40 -5.98
C VAL A 62 -11.30 -22.54 -6.39
N ILE A 63 -12.22 -21.93 -5.66
CA ILE A 63 -13.66 -21.93 -5.99
C ILE A 63 -13.89 -21.21 -7.32
N HIS A 64 -13.24 -20.07 -7.53
CA HIS A 64 -13.34 -19.23 -8.72
C HIS A 64 -14.79 -18.87 -9.06
N PRO A 65 -15.51 -18.14 -8.17
CA PRO A 65 -16.97 -18.10 -8.19
C PRO A 65 -17.60 -17.33 -9.35
N PHE A 66 -16.88 -16.45 -10.03
CA PHE A 66 -17.40 -15.60 -11.08
C PHE A 66 -16.90 -15.99 -12.47
N ALA A 67 -17.60 -15.57 -13.51
CA ALA A 67 -17.19 -15.79 -14.89
C ALA A 67 -15.93 -15.00 -15.28
N ASP A 68 -15.67 -13.86 -14.62
CA ASP A 68 -14.48 -13.01 -14.78
C ASP A 68 -14.24 -12.17 -13.54
N GLY A 69 -13.00 -11.78 -13.31
CA GLY A 69 -12.61 -10.85 -12.24
C GLY A 69 -12.33 -11.49 -10.87
N ASN A 70 -12.28 -12.83 -10.79
CA ASN A 70 -12.03 -13.52 -9.51
C ASN A 70 -10.76 -13.04 -8.82
N GLY A 71 -9.63 -12.98 -9.52
CA GLY A 71 -8.37 -12.53 -8.95
C GLY A 71 -8.42 -11.10 -8.38
N ARG A 72 -9.15 -10.19 -9.03
CA ARG A 72 -9.36 -8.81 -8.51
C ARG A 72 -10.20 -8.82 -7.23
N ILE A 73 -11.28 -9.62 -7.24
CA ILE A 73 -12.19 -9.73 -6.09
C ILE A 73 -11.50 -10.47 -4.94
N GLY A 74 -10.76 -11.55 -5.20
CA GLY A 74 -9.99 -12.29 -4.20
C GLY A 74 -8.98 -11.40 -3.48
N ARG A 75 -8.21 -10.60 -4.22
CA ARG A 75 -7.28 -9.61 -3.64
C ARG A 75 -7.99 -8.51 -2.85
N LEU A 76 -9.13 -8.03 -3.34
CA LEU A 76 -9.94 -7.05 -2.60
C LEU A 76 -10.42 -7.62 -1.25
N TRP A 77 -10.90 -8.85 -1.22
CA TRP A 77 -11.28 -9.52 0.02
C TRP A 77 -10.09 -9.73 0.96
N HIS A 78 -8.94 -10.11 0.42
CA HIS A 78 -7.71 -10.24 1.20
C HIS A 78 -7.34 -8.93 1.90
N THR A 79 -7.29 -7.82 1.13
CA THR A 79 -7.02 -6.48 1.66
C THR A 79 -8.08 -6.05 2.67
N LEU A 80 -9.36 -6.32 2.41
CA LEU A 80 -10.45 -5.99 3.33
C LEU A 80 -10.32 -6.72 4.67
N LEU A 81 -10.02 -8.01 4.67
CA LEU A 81 -9.83 -8.79 5.89
C LEU A 81 -8.61 -8.32 6.69
N LEU A 82 -7.50 -8.04 6.01
CA LEU A 82 -6.31 -7.48 6.64
C LEU A 82 -6.56 -6.09 7.21
N SER A 83 -7.30 -5.23 6.52
CA SER A 83 -7.60 -3.87 6.99
C SER A 83 -8.52 -3.86 8.21
N LYS A 84 -9.38 -4.87 8.37
CA LYS A 84 -10.16 -5.07 9.60
C LYS A 84 -9.27 -5.43 10.80
N TRP A 85 -8.16 -6.09 10.57
CA TRP A 85 -7.18 -6.39 11.61
C TRP A 85 -6.32 -5.14 11.93
N ASN A 86 -5.77 -4.48 10.90
CA ASN A 86 -5.05 -3.23 11.06
C ASN A 86 -5.26 -2.33 9.82
N PRO A 87 -5.78 -1.08 9.98
CA PRO A 87 -6.04 -0.16 8.88
C PRO A 87 -4.82 0.14 7.99
N LEU A 88 -3.59 -0.06 8.47
CA LEU A 88 -2.38 0.09 7.68
C LEU A 88 -2.42 -0.74 6.40
N PHE A 89 -2.97 -1.96 6.47
CA PHE A 89 -3.02 -2.88 5.33
C PHE A 89 -3.86 -2.39 4.14
N ALA A 90 -4.75 -1.42 4.34
CA ALA A 90 -5.46 -0.77 3.23
C ALA A 90 -4.55 0.07 2.33
N TRP A 91 -3.34 0.39 2.78
CA TRP A 91 -2.39 1.28 2.11
C TRP A 91 -1.12 0.57 1.64
N LEU A 92 -0.93 -0.69 2.01
CA LEU A 92 0.23 -1.46 1.58
C LEU A 92 0.07 -1.96 0.15
N PRO A 93 1.15 -1.94 -0.68
CA PRO A 93 1.10 -2.31 -2.08
C PRO A 93 1.09 -3.83 -2.30
N ILE A 94 0.35 -4.60 -1.49
CA ILE A 94 0.31 -6.07 -1.53
C ILE A 94 -0.04 -6.59 -2.93
N GLU A 95 -0.99 -5.94 -3.62
CA GLU A 95 -1.39 -6.33 -4.97
C GLU A 95 -0.26 -6.16 -6.00
N SER A 96 0.54 -5.10 -5.88
CA SER A 96 1.68 -4.86 -6.75
C SER A 96 2.75 -5.94 -6.54
N ILE A 97 3.05 -6.28 -5.29
CA ILE A 97 4.04 -7.31 -4.95
C ILE A 97 3.56 -8.69 -5.44
N ILE A 98 2.29 -9.04 -5.27
CA ILE A 98 1.72 -10.27 -5.86
C ILE A 98 1.89 -10.27 -7.38
N HIS A 99 1.69 -9.14 -8.04
CA HIS A 99 1.87 -9.03 -9.48
C HIS A 99 3.33 -9.27 -9.90
N ASP A 100 4.28 -8.72 -9.15
CA ASP A 100 5.71 -8.90 -9.43
C ASP A 100 6.17 -10.35 -9.22
N HIS A 101 5.54 -11.08 -8.28
CA HIS A 101 5.72 -12.50 -8.01
C HIS A 101 4.68 -13.40 -8.70
N GLN A 102 4.07 -12.96 -9.80
CA GLN A 102 2.92 -13.65 -10.41
C GLN A 102 3.21 -15.11 -10.78
N ALA A 103 4.41 -15.43 -11.25
CA ALA A 103 4.77 -16.80 -11.63
C ALA A 103 4.82 -17.72 -10.40
N GLU A 104 5.37 -17.27 -9.29
CA GLU A 104 5.42 -17.96 -8.01
C GLU A 104 4.01 -18.13 -7.44
N TYR A 105 3.22 -17.07 -7.45
CA TYR A 105 1.82 -17.08 -7.01
C TYR A 105 1.01 -18.22 -7.64
N TYR A 106 1.08 -18.40 -8.97
CA TYR A 106 0.38 -19.50 -9.63
C TYR A 106 1.03 -20.87 -9.36
N ALA A 107 2.34 -20.93 -9.21
CA ALA A 107 3.04 -22.17 -8.84
C ALA A 107 2.58 -22.66 -7.46
N GLU A 108 2.46 -21.77 -6.48
CA GLU A 108 2.06 -22.11 -5.11
C GLU A 108 0.57 -22.50 -5.01
N ILE A 109 -0.32 -21.87 -5.80
CA ILE A 109 -1.71 -22.33 -5.93
C ILE A 109 -1.75 -23.75 -6.50
N ASN A 110 -1.01 -24.01 -7.56
CA ASN A 110 -1.01 -25.33 -8.20
C ASN A 110 -0.41 -26.40 -7.29
N GLN A 111 0.67 -26.10 -6.58
CA GLN A 111 1.27 -27.00 -5.62
C GLN A 111 0.32 -27.32 -4.48
N SER A 112 -0.32 -26.30 -3.90
CA SER A 112 -1.32 -26.46 -2.84
C SER A 112 -2.49 -27.33 -3.29
N ASN A 113 -3.00 -27.11 -4.52
CA ASN A 113 -4.05 -27.92 -5.10
C ASN A 113 -3.63 -29.39 -5.29
N ALA A 114 -2.40 -29.62 -5.73
CA ALA A 114 -1.88 -30.98 -5.94
C ALA A 114 -1.68 -31.73 -4.61
N GLN A 115 -1.37 -31.02 -3.55
CA GLN A 115 -1.20 -31.58 -2.19
C GLN A 115 -2.54 -31.73 -1.44
N GLY A 116 -3.58 -31.03 -1.89
CA GLY A 116 -4.87 -31.00 -1.20
C GLY A 116 -4.83 -30.17 0.11
N GLU A 117 -3.86 -29.26 0.25
CA GLU A 117 -3.71 -28.40 1.43
C GLU A 117 -3.15 -27.02 1.05
N GLY A 118 -3.64 -25.97 1.70
CA GLY A 118 -3.28 -24.59 1.40
C GLY A 118 -2.01 -24.05 2.06
N THR A 119 -1.27 -24.87 2.83
CA THR A 119 -0.15 -24.42 3.67
C THR A 119 0.91 -23.67 2.88
N VAL A 120 1.33 -24.21 1.75
CA VAL A 120 2.39 -23.63 0.90
C VAL A 120 1.96 -22.26 0.38
N PHE A 121 0.74 -22.13 -0.10
CA PHE A 121 0.20 -20.85 -0.54
C PHE A 121 0.08 -19.82 0.60
N ILE A 122 -0.34 -20.27 1.79
CA ILE A 122 -0.45 -19.39 2.97
C ILE A 122 0.94 -18.86 3.36
N GLU A 123 1.97 -19.72 3.37
CA GLU A 123 3.35 -19.32 3.67
C GLU A 123 3.87 -18.31 2.63
N PHE A 124 3.61 -18.53 1.36
CA PHE A 124 3.92 -17.58 0.28
C PHE A 124 3.25 -16.21 0.54
N MET A 125 1.94 -16.19 0.80
CA MET A 125 1.21 -14.95 1.07
C MET A 125 1.70 -14.21 2.32
N LEU A 126 2.11 -14.94 3.37
CA LEU A 126 2.76 -14.32 4.54
C LEU A 126 4.12 -13.71 4.17
N GLY A 127 4.85 -14.32 3.25
CA GLY A 127 6.06 -13.75 2.65
C GLY A 127 5.80 -12.42 1.94
N ILE A 128 4.80 -12.37 1.08
CA ILE A 128 4.34 -11.16 0.37
C ILE A 128 3.94 -10.05 1.36
N ILE A 129 3.16 -10.38 2.39
CA ILE A 129 2.76 -9.41 3.43
C ILE A 129 3.98 -8.87 4.17
N LYS A 130 4.95 -9.73 4.52
CA LYS A 130 6.20 -9.32 5.16
C LYS A 130 7.02 -8.39 4.27
N GLU A 131 7.09 -8.67 2.97
CA GLU A 131 7.77 -7.82 1.98
C GLU A 131 7.12 -6.43 1.91
N ALA A 132 5.79 -6.38 1.76
CA ALA A 132 5.03 -5.13 1.76
C ALA A 132 5.26 -4.27 3.02
N LEU A 133 5.30 -4.91 4.19
CA LEU A 133 5.60 -4.21 5.45
C LEU A 133 7.05 -3.72 5.49
N THR A 134 7.99 -4.50 4.98
CA THR A 134 9.42 -4.14 4.95
C THR A 134 9.65 -2.96 4.02
N GLU A 135 9.05 -2.97 2.84
CA GLU A 135 9.09 -1.83 1.90
C GLU A 135 8.50 -0.58 2.53
N ALA A 136 7.31 -0.67 3.11
CA ALA A 136 6.66 0.47 3.76
C ALA A 136 7.47 1.04 4.94
N ILE A 137 8.23 0.21 5.66
CA ILE A 137 9.14 0.69 6.72
C ILE A 137 10.36 1.39 6.10
N ASN A 138 10.91 0.85 5.02
CA ASN A 138 12.08 1.42 4.34
C ASN A 138 11.73 2.67 3.54
N GLU A 139 10.52 2.74 2.97
CA GLU A 139 10.00 3.90 2.26
C GLU A 139 9.44 4.98 3.17
N GLN A 140 9.31 4.73 4.47
CA GLN A 140 8.98 5.82 5.38
C GLN A 140 10.00 6.93 5.16
N PRO A 141 9.59 8.13 4.70
CA PRO A 141 10.52 9.24 4.63
C PRO A 141 11.10 9.34 6.03
N VAL A 142 12.43 9.26 6.14
CA VAL A 142 13.16 9.57 7.38
C VAL A 142 12.45 10.77 7.97
N ALA A 143 11.84 10.61 9.15
CA ALA A 143 10.96 11.64 9.74
C ALA A 143 11.68 12.97 9.56
N GLN A 144 11.19 13.77 8.59
CA GLN A 144 11.89 15.01 8.21
C GLN A 144 12.14 15.76 9.49
N SER A 145 13.39 16.02 9.79
CA SER A 145 13.74 16.75 11.01
C SER A 145 12.93 18.04 11.03
N LYS A 146 12.62 18.56 12.22
CA LYS A 146 11.90 19.85 12.30
C LYS A 146 12.60 20.93 11.45
N GLU A 147 13.91 20.80 11.29
CA GLU A 147 14.75 21.66 10.46
C GLU A 147 14.45 21.49 8.96
N GLU A 148 14.31 20.26 8.47
CA GLU A 148 13.98 19.98 7.06
C GLU A 148 12.59 20.46 6.69
N VAL A 149 11.59 20.23 7.54
CA VAL A 149 10.23 20.75 7.34
C VAL A 149 10.21 22.28 7.29
N ARG A 150 10.96 22.94 8.21
CA ARG A 150 11.09 24.40 8.23
C ARG A 150 11.78 24.91 6.97
N TRP A 151 12.86 24.25 6.55
CA TRP A 151 13.55 24.58 5.32
C TRP A 151 12.66 24.45 4.09
N ALA A 152 11.92 23.35 3.94
CA ALA A 152 11.02 23.14 2.82
C ALA A 152 9.99 24.28 2.69
N LYS A 153 9.39 24.72 3.81
CA LYS A 153 8.46 25.85 3.83
C LYS A 153 9.13 27.16 3.43
N ILE A 154 10.31 27.47 3.97
CA ILE A 154 11.07 28.69 3.65
C ILE A 154 11.52 28.70 2.20
N ALA A 155 12.02 27.57 1.66
CA ALA A 155 12.42 27.46 0.27
C ALA A 155 11.24 27.64 -0.69
N ALA A 156 10.07 27.08 -0.37
CA ALA A 156 8.86 27.28 -1.16
C ALA A 156 8.43 28.76 -1.19
N PHE A 157 8.46 29.42 -0.04
CA PHE A 157 8.16 30.86 0.05
C PHE A 157 9.13 31.71 -0.79
N LEU A 158 10.43 31.41 -0.72
CA LEU A 158 11.47 32.16 -1.44
C LEU A 158 11.40 31.97 -2.96
N ARG A 159 10.95 30.81 -3.44
CA ARG A 159 10.70 30.61 -4.89
C ARG A 159 9.63 31.55 -5.45
N MET A 160 8.65 31.93 -4.62
CA MET A 160 7.57 32.83 -5.02
C MET A 160 7.88 34.30 -4.76
N ASN A 161 8.58 34.62 -3.65
CA ASN A 161 8.75 35.98 -3.16
C ASN A 161 10.18 36.52 -3.25
N HIS A 162 11.14 35.71 -3.67
CA HIS A 162 12.56 36.00 -3.87
C HIS A 162 13.36 36.39 -2.60
N ILE A 163 12.71 37.02 -1.61
CA ILE A 163 13.31 37.42 -0.32
C ILE A 163 12.37 37.04 0.82
N ILE A 164 12.94 36.81 2.00
CA ILE A 164 12.20 36.53 3.23
C ILE A 164 12.78 37.35 4.39
N GLN A 165 11.94 37.89 5.25
CA GLN A 165 12.31 38.59 6.46
C GLN A 165 11.95 37.78 7.71
N ASN A 166 12.41 38.25 8.88
CA ASN A 166 12.11 37.58 10.15
C ASN A 166 10.60 37.47 10.39
N VAL A 167 9.83 38.51 10.07
CA VAL A 167 8.36 38.52 10.25
C VAL A 167 7.67 37.48 9.36
N ASP A 168 8.17 37.27 8.15
CA ASP A 168 7.62 36.27 7.25
C ASP A 168 7.83 34.85 7.81
N VAL A 169 9.04 34.60 8.37
CA VAL A 169 9.35 33.32 9.01
C VAL A 169 8.49 33.07 10.26
N GLN A 170 8.21 34.13 11.04
CA GLN A 170 7.30 34.02 12.19
C GLN A 170 5.92 33.51 11.72
N ASN A 171 5.34 34.17 10.72
CA ASN A 171 4.02 33.83 10.18
C ASN A 171 4.00 32.45 9.50
N LEU A 172 5.05 32.13 8.72
CA LEU A 172 5.13 30.90 7.95
C LEU A 172 5.28 29.64 8.83
N LEU A 173 6.02 29.79 9.95
CA LEU A 173 6.36 28.68 10.83
C LEU A 173 5.62 28.69 12.17
N ASP A 174 4.83 29.73 12.43
CA ASP A 174 4.16 29.99 13.71
C ASP A 174 5.14 29.93 14.89
N VAL A 175 6.16 30.80 14.84
CA VAL A 175 7.23 30.83 15.83
C VAL A 175 7.51 32.23 16.34
N SER A 176 8.15 32.32 17.52
CA SER A 176 8.59 33.58 18.10
C SER A 176 9.66 34.29 17.25
N PRO A 177 9.80 35.63 17.32
CA PRO A 177 10.85 36.39 16.64
C PRO A 177 12.27 35.88 16.90
N ALA A 178 12.55 35.43 18.14
CA ALA A 178 13.84 34.84 18.50
C ALA A 178 14.09 33.49 17.80
N THR A 179 13.06 32.64 17.69
CA THR A 179 13.15 31.37 16.98
C THR A 179 13.32 31.60 15.48
N ALA A 180 12.57 32.53 14.87
CA ALA A 180 12.71 32.90 13.47
C ALA A 180 14.14 33.39 13.15
N SER A 181 14.71 34.25 14.01
CA SER A 181 16.12 34.70 13.86
C SER A 181 17.10 33.53 13.93
N ARG A 182 16.89 32.58 14.86
CA ARG A 182 17.76 31.40 14.98
C ARG A 182 17.71 30.55 13.71
N VAL A 183 16.52 30.25 13.19
CA VAL A 183 16.33 29.49 11.95
C VAL A 183 17.05 30.17 10.76
N LEU A 184 16.85 31.47 10.55
CA LEU A 184 17.49 32.21 9.48
C LEU A 184 19.02 32.21 9.60
N ASN A 185 19.55 32.37 10.80
CA ASN A 185 21.00 32.33 11.07
C ASN A 185 21.59 30.92 10.83
N THR A 186 20.89 29.86 11.24
CA THR A 186 21.31 28.49 11.00
C THR A 186 21.36 28.21 9.48
N LEU A 187 20.30 28.53 8.74
CA LEU A 187 20.25 28.33 7.30
C LEU A 187 21.31 29.16 6.54
N THR A 188 21.66 30.34 7.06
CA THR A 188 22.76 31.14 6.50
C THR A 188 24.11 30.51 6.77
N LYS A 189 24.35 29.95 7.98
CA LYS A 189 25.59 29.20 8.29
C LYS A 189 25.75 27.93 7.46
N GLU A 190 24.62 27.27 7.15
CA GLU A 190 24.57 26.09 6.28
C GLU A 190 24.75 26.43 4.79
N GLY A 191 24.90 27.71 4.44
CA GLY A 191 25.04 28.12 3.04
C GLY A 191 23.76 28.05 2.19
N LYS A 192 22.60 27.79 2.82
CA LYS A 192 21.29 27.73 2.13
C LYS A 192 20.69 29.11 1.85
N LEU A 193 21.03 30.10 2.68
CA LEU A 193 20.55 31.46 2.57
C LEU A 193 21.71 32.46 2.57
N VAL A 194 21.51 33.57 1.83
CA VAL A 194 22.39 34.73 1.86
C VAL A 194 21.65 35.92 2.45
N LYS A 195 22.27 36.58 3.42
CA LYS A 195 21.73 37.76 4.06
C LYS A 195 21.95 39.00 3.19
N VAL A 196 20.89 39.74 2.90
CA VAL A 196 20.90 40.92 2.00
C VAL A 196 20.22 42.12 2.66
N ARG A 197 20.53 43.32 2.20
CA ARG A 197 19.84 44.55 2.61
C ARG A 197 18.58 44.76 1.77
N ASN A 198 17.42 44.97 2.41
CA ASN A 198 16.19 45.39 1.78
C ASN A 198 15.73 46.70 2.47
N GLY A 199 16.16 47.84 1.93
CA GLY A 199 15.97 49.15 2.54
C GLY A 199 16.62 49.23 3.92
N ARG A 200 15.82 49.55 4.95
CA ARG A 200 16.29 49.66 6.35
C ARG A 200 16.40 48.34 7.09
N TYR A 201 15.86 47.24 6.50
CA TYR A 201 15.75 45.95 7.16
C TYR A 201 16.69 44.91 6.55
N TRP A 202 16.99 43.87 7.31
CA TRP A 202 17.67 42.70 6.83
C TRP A 202 16.66 41.71 6.22
N ALA A 203 16.99 41.17 5.07
CA ALA A 203 16.28 40.09 4.42
C ALA A 203 17.24 38.96 4.04
N TYR A 204 16.71 37.85 3.58
CA TYR A 204 17.47 36.68 3.17
C TYR A 204 16.94 36.20 1.82
N LYS A 205 17.83 35.72 0.95
CA LYS A 205 17.50 35.09 -0.32
C LYS A 205 18.16 33.69 -0.40
N LEU A 206 17.71 32.86 -1.35
CA LEU A 206 18.41 31.61 -1.63
C LEU A 206 19.87 31.89 -1.97
N ALA A 207 20.79 31.03 -1.51
CA ALA A 207 22.15 30.99 -2.02
C ALA A 207 22.11 30.44 -3.46
N ASP A 208 22.93 31.00 -4.33
CA ASP A 208 23.05 30.57 -5.74
C ASP A 208 23.68 29.18 -5.84
#